data_180cefd41bb7887114e59de104d7ea22
#
_entry.id   180cefd41bb7887114e59de104d7ea22
#
_cell.length_a   1.000
_cell.length_b   1.000
_cell.length_c   1.000
_cell.angle_alpha   90.00
_cell.angle_beta   90.00
_cell.angle_gamma   90.00
#
_symmetry.space_group_name_H-M   'P 1'
#
loop_
_entity.id
_entity.type
_entity.pdbx_description
1 polymer ?
#
loop_
_entity_poly.entity_id
_entity_poly.type
_entity_poly.pdbx_seq_one_letter_code
_entity_poly.pdbx_strand_id
1 'polypeptide(L)'
;MREVASTRTDGRVKRLPPLFFTGSLMIMAGLGLYFFGIIFSIFRLILQLQEPFRAWNMALIWYSGFPTTIGVCLAGLDLALLFPAKRRESRRKILAPVTDKHVVVALTAYNDEKSIGPSVADFVNHPLVKRVIVVDNNSRDRTFDNAQEAGARVVVEKDPGYGRCVYRCFKEALNEDGDLIILCEGDMTFRAADIDKLVAYIEHADVVNGTRIVEQLRDYATQLSTFMYYGNFFVGKLLELKHLGRGTFTDVGTTYKLIRRDSLMRLMPRLNPAVNMEFNAHFMDTALANGERLIECPITFHPRVGVSKGGNVSNVRALKVGLRMIMGLLFGWPGA
;
A
#
# COMPACT_ATOMS: atom_id res chain seq x y z
N MET A 1 -24.85 -30.16 9.38
CA MET A 1 -24.09 -28.94 9.76
C MET A 1 -22.90 -29.37 10.57
N ARG A 2 -21.71 -29.48 9.94
CA ARG A 2 -20.49 -29.82 10.66
C ARG A 2 -19.84 -28.52 11.11
N GLU A 3 -19.72 -28.34 12.39
CA GLU A 3 -18.91 -27.34 13.05
C GLU A 3 -17.48 -27.41 12.51
N VAL A 4 -17.09 -26.44 11.69
CA VAL A 4 -15.69 -26.20 11.37
C VAL A 4 -15.22 -25.14 12.34
N ALA A 5 -15.01 -25.52 13.59
CA ALA A 5 -14.20 -24.76 14.53
C ALA A 5 -12.75 -24.80 14.02
N SER A 6 -12.38 -23.85 13.18
CA SER A 6 -10.99 -23.60 12.87
C SER A 6 -10.38 -22.84 14.05
N THR A 7 -9.92 -23.56 15.05
CA THR A 7 -8.95 -23.02 16.00
C THR A 7 -7.82 -22.40 15.18
N ARG A 8 -7.66 -21.10 15.31
CA ARG A 8 -6.52 -20.34 14.79
C ARG A 8 -5.29 -20.86 15.53
N THR A 9 -4.73 -21.99 15.07
CA THR A 9 -3.37 -22.34 15.42
C THR A 9 -2.51 -21.20 14.90
N ASP A 10 -1.61 -20.71 15.72
CA ASP A 10 -0.62 -19.66 15.47
C ASP A 10 0.29 -20.02 14.27
N GLY A 11 -0.35 -20.21 13.13
CA GLY A 11 0.25 -20.56 11.85
C GLY A 11 0.79 -19.31 11.20
N ARG A 12 1.91 -18.79 11.74
CA ARG A 12 2.73 -17.82 11.03
C ARG A 12 2.99 -18.38 9.64
N VAL A 13 2.46 -17.71 8.63
CA VAL A 13 2.77 -17.99 7.24
C VAL A 13 4.29 -18.06 7.12
N LYS A 14 4.83 -19.20 6.72
CA LYS A 14 6.27 -19.34 6.49
C LYS A 14 6.68 -18.24 5.51
N ARG A 15 7.57 -17.35 5.94
CA ARG A 15 8.11 -16.29 5.11
C ARG A 15 8.94 -16.92 4.01
N LEU A 16 8.33 -17.15 2.86
CA LEU A 16 9.05 -17.67 1.71
C LEU A 16 9.68 -16.47 0.97
N PRO A 17 10.98 -16.55 0.63
CA PRO A 17 11.69 -15.45 -0.02
C PRO A 17 11.08 -15.13 -1.39
N PRO A 18 11.11 -13.87 -1.82
CA PRO A 18 10.60 -13.43 -3.12
C PRO A 18 11.62 -13.69 -4.23
N LEU A 19 12.01 -14.97 -4.43
CA LEU A 19 13.08 -15.31 -5.39
C LEU A 19 12.69 -15.00 -6.83
N PHE A 20 11.42 -15.15 -7.20
CA PHE A 20 10.93 -14.75 -8.52
C PHE A 20 11.15 -13.26 -8.78
N PHE A 21 10.81 -12.43 -7.80
CA PHE A 21 10.99 -10.98 -7.91
C PHE A 21 12.47 -10.59 -8.03
N THR A 22 13.31 -11.14 -7.14
CA THR A 22 14.75 -10.93 -7.17
C THR A 22 15.36 -11.41 -8.49
N GLY A 23 14.94 -12.60 -8.94
CA GLY A 23 15.34 -13.17 -10.22
C GLY A 23 14.95 -12.27 -11.42
N SER A 24 13.71 -11.76 -11.42
CA SER A 24 13.25 -10.84 -12.46
C SER A 24 14.06 -9.56 -12.51
N LEU A 25 14.43 -8.99 -11.35
CA LEU A 25 15.30 -7.82 -11.29
C LEU A 25 16.70 -8.10 -11.86
N MET A 26 17.26 -9.26 -11.55
CA MET A 26 18.57 -9.65 -12.09
C MET A 26 18.52 -9.87 -13.59
N ILE A 27 17.45 -10.46 -14.12
CA ILE A 27 17.24 -10.60 -15.58
C ILE A 27 17.17 -9.20 -16.23
N MET A 28 16.38 -8.31 -15.67
CA MET A 28 16.24 -6.94 -16.19
C MET A 28 17.57 -6.18 -16.16
N ALA A 29 18.33 -6.31 -15.06
CA ALA A 29 19.66 -5.69 -14.95
C ALA A 29 20.64 -6.26 -15.99
N GLY A 30 20.67 -7.57 -16.19
CA GLY A 30 21.50 -8.21 -17.18
C GLY A 30 21.15 -7.79 -18.62
N LEU A 31 19.85 -7.81 -18.95
CA LEU A 31 19.39 -7.32 -20.25
C LEU A 31 19.70 -5.84 -20.44
N GLY A 32 19.52 -5.02 -19.40
CA GLY A 32 19.87 -3.60 -19.43
C GLY A 32 21.36 -3.36 -19.73
N LEU A 33 22.25 -4.11 -19.07
CA LEU A 33 23.71 -4.07 -19.35
C LEU A 33 24.03 -4.50 -20.78
N TYR A 34 23.36 -5.54 -21.27
CA TYR A 34 23.52 -6.01 -22.65
C TYR A 34 23.12 -4.96 -23.68
N PHE A 35 21.93 -4.39 -23.55
CA PHE A 35 21.45 -3.33 -24.44
C PHE A 35 22.32 -2.07 -24.36
N PHE A 36 22.76 -1.70 -23.15
CA PHE A 36 23.71 -0.60 -22.97
C PHE A 36 25.03 -0.90 -23.69
N GLY A 37 25.53 -2.13 -23.59
CA GLY A 37 26.73 -2.58 -24.33
C GLY A 37 26.57 -2.49 -25.84
N ILE A 38 25.39 -2.83 -26.39
CA ILE A 38 25.10 -2.67 -27.83
C ILE A 38 25.12 -1.19 -28.24
N ILE A 39 24.40 -0.34 -27.49
CA ILE A 39 24.36 1.11 -27.75
C ILE A 39 25.79 1.69 -27.68
N PHE A 40 26.54 1.30 -26.67
CA PHE A 40 27.94 1.73 -26.52
C PHE A 40 28.82 1.22 -27.66
N SER A 41 28.57 0.02 -28.21
CA SER A 41 29.24 -0.48 -29.40
C SER A 41 29.07 0.45 -30.62
N ILE A 42 27.82 0.87 -30.86
CA ILE A 42 27.48 1.78 -31.95
C ILE A 42 28.20 3.12 -31.75
N PHE A 43 28.13 3.69 -30.54
CA PHE A 43 28.80 4.96 -30.22
C PHE A 43 30.33 4.88 -30.39
N ARG A 44 30.90 3.76 -29.91
CA ARG A 44 32.33 3.49 -30.05
C ARG A 44 32.76 3.41 -31.51
N LEU A 45 31.98 2.77 -32.38
CA LEU A 45 32.25 2.69 -33.82
C LEU A 45 32.18 4.07 -34.49
N ILE A 46 31.14 4.86 -34.21
CA ILE A 46 30.96 6.21 -34.77
C ILE A 46 32.15 7.12 -34.37
N LEU A 47 32.54 7.08 -33.09
CA LEU A 47 33.61 7.91 -32.55
C LEU A 47 35.01 7.31 -32.74
N GLN A 48 35.12 6.14 -33.38
CA GLN A 48 36.39 5.41 -33.64
C GLN A 48 37.19 5.17 -32.35
N LEU A 49 36.54 4.99 -31.20
CA LEU A 49 37.21 4.76 -29.93
C LEU A 49 37.85 3.37 -29.89
N GLN A 50 39.17 3.36 -29.63
CA GLN A 50 39.98 2.14 -29.51
C GLN A 50 40.06 1.66 -28.04
N GLU A 51 41.14 0.99 -27.66
CA GLU A 51 41.39 0.58 -26.28
C GLU A 51 41.54 1.82 -25.34
N PRO A 52 41.03 1.79 -24.09
CA PRO A 52 40.40 0.64 -23.38
C PRO A 52 38.90 0.48 -23.64
N PHE A 53 38.24 1.35 -24.41
CA PHE A 53 36.80 1.36 -24.61
C PHE A 53 36.27 0.08 -25.26
N ARG A 54 37.09 -0.55 -26.12
CA ARG A 54 36.73 -1.83 -26.73
C ARG A 54 36.66 -2.95 -25.68
N ALA A 55 37.64 -3.02 -24.79
CA ALA A 55 37.66 -4.03 -23.72
C ALA A 55 36.48 -3.85 -22.78
N TRP A 56 36.15 -2.62 -22.37
CA TRP A 56 34.99 -2.31 -21.52
C TRP A 56 33.67 -2.69 -22.17
N ASN A 57 33.53 -2.38 -23.47
CA ASN A 57 32.33 -2.73 -24.22
C ASN A 57 32.14 -4.26 -24.29
N MET A 58 33.20 -4.99 -24.58
CA MET A 58 33.13 -6.44 -24.58
C MET A 58 32.81 -7.01 -23.19
N ALA A 59 33.42 -6.46 -22.15
CA ALA A 59 33.13 -6.87 -20.78
C ALA A 59 31.64 -6.65 -20.44
N LEU A 60 31.04 -5.50 -20.75
CA LEU A 60 29.63 -5.22 -20.55
C LEU A 60 28.74 -6.27 -21.22
N ILE A 61 29.01 -6.60 -22.48
CA ILE A 61 28.22 -7.59 -23.24
C ILE A 61 28.39 -9.00 -22.65
N TRP A 62 29.62 -9.44 -22.40
CA TRP A 62 29.87 -10.77 -21.88
C TRP A 62 29.38 -10.98 -20.47
N TYR A 63 29.67 -10.04 -19.55
CA TYR A 63 29.29 -10.20 -18.14
C TYR A 63 27.80 -9.94 -17.85
N SER A 64 27.05 -9.34 -18.79
CA SER A 64 25.58 -9.19 -18.69
C SER A 64 24.86 -10.54 -18.61
N GLY A 65 25.45 -11.60 -19.13
CA GLY A 65 24.92 -12.97 -19.05
C GLY A 65 24.85 -13.53 -17.62
N PHE A 66 25.77 -13.14 -16.72
CA PHE A 66 25.80 -13.63 -15.36
C PHE A 66 24.54 -13.28 -14.56
N PRO A 67 24.18 -11.99 -14.40
CA PRO A 67 22.95 -11.64 -13.68
C PRO A 67 21.72 -12.23 -14.36
N THR A 68 21.67 -12.28 -15.69
CA THR A 68 20.57 -12.90 -16.43
C THR A 68 20.41 -14.37 -16.07
N THR A 69 21.49 -15.15 -16.10
CA THR A 69 21.48 -16.59 -15.81
C THR A 69 21.07 -16.84 -14.35
N ILE A 70 21.69 -16.12 -13.40
CA ILE A 70 21.34 -16.25 -11.98
C ILE A 70 19.86 -15.90 -11.78
N GLY A 71 19.39 -14.82 -12.43
CA GLY A 71 18.00 -14.39 -12.36
C GLY A 71 17.02 -15.44 -12.86
N VAL A 72 17.34 -16.09 -14.00
CA VAL A 72 16.53 -17.19 -14.54
C VAL A 72 16.47 -18.38 -13.57
N CYS A 73 17.62 -18.75 -12.99
CA CYS A 73 17.67 -19.82 -11.99
C CYS A 73 16.83 -19.51 -10.75
N LEU A 74 16.92 -18.30 -10.19
CA LEU A 74 16.15 -17.88 -9.03
C LEU A 74 14.64 -17.86 -9.34
N ALA A 75 14.26 -17.29 -10.48
CA ALA A 75 12.86 -17.24 -10.90
C ALA A 75 12.30 -18.66 -11.14
N GLY A 76 13.06 -19.53 -11.81
CA GLY A 76 12.69 -20.91 -12.04
C GLY A 76 12.55 -21.69 -10.74
N LEU A 77 13.43 -21.48 -9.79
CA LEU A 77 13.41 -22.12 -8.46
C LEU A 77 12.18 -21.69 -7.65
N ASP A 78 11.83 -20.40 -7.69
CA ASP A 78 10.60 -19.91 -7.06
C ASP A 78 9.36 -20.53 -7.71
N LEU A 79 9.27 -20.52 -9.03
CA LEU A 79 8.10 -21.06 -9.75
C LEU A 79 7.93 -22.57 -9.53
N ALA A 80 9.02 -23.34 -9.51
CA ALA A 80 8.97 -24.78 -9.39
C ALA A 80 8.71 -25.24 -7.94
N LEU A 81 9.34 -24.60 -6.95
CA LEU A 81 9.35 -25.09 -5.57
C LEU A 81 8.51 -24.24 -4.61
N LEU A 82 8.57 -22.91 -4.73
CA LEU A 82 7.94 -22.02 -3.74
C LEU A 82 6.54 -21.55 -4.15
N PHE A 83 6.32 -21.30 -5.43
CA PHE A 83 5.03 -20.78 -5.92
C PHE A 83 3.83 -21.68 -5.61
N PRO A 84 3.91 -23.03 -5.77
CA PRO A 84 2.82 -23.90 -5.39
C PRO A 84 2.45 -23.78 -3.91
N ALA A 85 3.45 -23.66 -3.03
CA ALA A 85 3.23 -23.47 -1.59
C ALA A 85 2.64 -22.10 -1.29
N LYS A 86 3.18 -21.02 -1.87
CA LYS A 86 2.67 -19.65 -1.73
C LYS A 86 1.21 -19.56 -2.16
N ARG A 87 0.89 -20.12 -3.33
CA ARG A 87 -0.47 -20.10 -3.90
C ARG A 87 -1.47 -20.95 -3.11
N ARG A 88 -1.04 -22.12 -2.64
CA ARG A 88 -1.89 -23.01 -1.84
C ARG A 88 -2.33 -22.31 -0.55
N GLU A 89 -1.42 -21.62 0.09
CA GLU A 89 -1.68 -20.89 1.31
C GLU A 89 -2.59 -19.68 1.09
N SER A 90 -2.34 -18.89 0.05
CA SER A 90 -3.17 -17.74 -0.33
C SER A 90 -4.61 -18.15 -0.72
N ARG A 91 -4.77 -19.31 -1.35
CA ARG A 91 -6.09 -19.83 -1.78
C ARG A 91 -6.86 -20.55 -0.68
N ARG A 92 -6.26 -20.79 0.47
CA ARG A 92 -6.97 -21.35 1.61
C ARG A 92 -8.04 -20.38 2.06
N LYS A 93 -9.32 -20.74 1.89
CA LYS A 93 -10.41 -19.98 2.45
C LYS A 93 -10.29 -20.01 3.96
N ILE A 94 -10.12 -18.87 4.57
CA ILE A 94 -10.19 -18.71 6.02
C ILE A 94 -11.52 -18.03 6.30
N LEU A 95 -12.22 -18.56 7.26
CA LEU A 95 -13.33 -17.89 7.91
C LEU A 95 -12.88 -17.67 9.36
N ALA A 96 -12.60 -16.44 9.70
CA ALA A 96 -12.28 -16.02 11.05
C ALA A 96 -13.34 -14.98 11.48
N PRO A 97 -14.48 -15.43 12.04
CA PRO A 97 -15.55 -14.54 12.43
C PRO A 97 -15.02 -13.46 13.38
N VAL A 98 -15.53 -12.26 13.21
CA VAL A 98 -15.32 -11.17 14.15
C VAL A 98 -16.52 -11.13 15.06
N THR A 99 -16.32 -11.39 16.34
CA THR A 99 -17.39 -11.46 17.35
C THR A 99 -17.94 -10.08 17.66
N ASP A 100 -17.06 -9.11 17.80
CA ASP A 100 -17.41 -7.71 17.97
C ASP A 100 -17.02 -6.93 16.70
N LYS A 101 -18.04 -6.46 15.96
CA LYS A 101 -17.84 -5.71 14.72
C LYS A 101 -17.69 -4.20 14.96
N HIS A 102 -17.45 -3.78 16.19
CA HIS A 102 -17.23 -2.37 16.51
C HIS A 102 -15.92 -1.86 15.90
N VAL A 103 -16.06 -0.72 15.24
CA VAL A 103 -15.00 -0.12 14.45
C VAL A 103 -14.51 1.15 15.14
N VAL A 104 -13.20 1.29 15.26
CA VAL A 104 -12.54 2.55 15.56
C VAL A 104 -12.05 3.17 14.25
N VAL A 105 -12.53 4.38 13.93
CA VAL A 105 -12.15 5.10 12.72
C VAL A 105 -11.10 6.13 13.06
N ALA A 106 -9.97 6.10 12.37
CA ALA A 106 -8.90 7.09 12.48
C ALA A 106 -8.77 7.87 11.16
N LEU A 107 -9.00 9.17 11.24
CA LEU A 107 -8.96 10.10 10.10
C LEU A 107 -7.70 10.93 10.13
N THR A 108 -7.00 11.03 8.99
CA THR A 108 -5.94 12.00 8.80
C THR A 108 -6.53 13.33 8.36
N ALA A 109 -6.04 14.44 8.92
CA ALA A 109 -6.47 15.80 8.55
C ALA A 109 -5.29 16.77 8.49
N TYR A 110 -5.32 17.69 7.53
CA TYR A 110 -4.37 18.80 7.42
C TYR A 110 -5.00 19.98 6.66
N ASN A 111 -5.34 21.05 7.36
CA ASN A 111 -6.04 22.24 6.83
C ASN A 111 -7.31 21.84 6.05
N ASP A 112 -8.15 21.01 6.64
CA ASP A 112 -9.36 20.46 6.07
C ASP A 112 -10.64 21.02 6.75
N GLU A 113 -10.63 22.28 7.19
CA GLU A 113 -11.72 22.93 7.94
C GLU A 113 -13.11 22.78 7.30
N LYS A 114 -13.17 22.72 5.96
CA LYS A 114 -14.44 22.63 5.21
C LYS A 114 -15.00 21.21 5.15
N SER A 115 -14.14 20.22 5.25
CA SER A 115 -14.49 18.81 5.03
C SER A 115 -14.53 17.99 6.30
N ILE A 116 -13.71 18.34 7.29
CA ILE A 116 -13.51 17.48 8.46
C ILE A 116 -14.77 17.30 9.31
N GLY A 117 -15.54 18.37 9.55
CA GLY A 117 -16.80 18.30 10.31
C GLY A 117 -17.80 17.35 9.66
N PRO A 118 -18.20 17.55 8.40
CA PRO A 118 -19.04 16.62 7.65
C PRO A 118 -18.50 15.19 7.60
N SER A 119 -17.17 15.01 7.43
CA SER A 119 -16.55 13.69 7.40
C SER A 119 -16.68 12.97 8.74
N VAL A 120 -16.39 13.64 9.85
CA VAL A 120 -16.56 13.08 11.19
C VAL A 120 -18.01 12.71 11.43
N ALA A 121 -18.96 13.58 11.10
CA ALA A 121 -20.39 13.34 11.29
C ALA A 121 -20.87 12.11 10.49
N ASP A 122 -20.38 11.92 9.25
CA ASP A 122 -20.70 10.75 8.42
C ASP A 122 -20.27 9.44 9.12
N PHE A 123 -19.05 9.40 9.67
CA PHE A 123 -18.54 8.23 10.36
C PHE A 123 -19.17 8.03 11.76
N VAL A 124 -19.39 9.08 12.54
CA VAL A 124 -20.01 8.98 13.90
C VAL A 124 -21.41 8.41 13.82
N ASN A 125 -22.16 8.74 12.77
CA ASN A 125 -23.52 8.26 12.58
C ASN A 125 -23.63 6.80 12.11
N HIS A 126 -22.52 6.15 11.75
CA HIS A 126 -22.55 4.76 11.30
C HIS A 126 -22.70 3.78 12.50
N PRO A 127 -23.65 2.83 12.46
CA PRO A 127 -24.00 1.99 13.62
C PRO A 127 -22.87 1.10 14.13
N LEU A 128 -21.91 0.74 13.28
CA LEU A 128 -20.74 -0.06 13.67
C LEU A 128 -19.60 0.78 14.25
N VAL A 129 -19.65 2.12 14.13
CA VAL A 129 -18.56 2.99 14.58
C VAL A 129 -18.72 3.31 16.06
N LYS A 130 -17.76 2.87 16.86
CA LYS A 130 -17.70 3.13 18.30
C LYS A 130 -16.99 4.44 18.63
N ARG A 131 -15.97 4.78 17.88
CA ARG A 131 -15.14 5.97 18.09
C ARG A 131 -14.57 6.50 16.78
N VAL A 132 -14.60 7.81 16.64
CA VAL A 132 -13.86 8.52 15.58
C VAL A 132 -12.72 9.31 16.22
N ILE A 133 -11.53 9.12 15.69
CA ILE A 133 -10.30 9.84 16.06
C ILE A 133 -9.87 10.66 14.86
N VAL A 134 -9.55 11.92 15.05
CA VAL A 134 -8.92 12.74 14.02
C VAL A 134 -7.49 13.04 14.47
N VAL A 135 -6.53 12.70 13.63
CA VAL A 135 -5.15 13.16 13.80
C VAL A 135 -4.93 14.38 12.91
N ASP A 136 -4.86 15.51 13.55
CA ASP A 136 -4.58 16.80 12.92
C ASP A 136 -3.07 16.98 12.77
N ASN A 137 -2.58 17.04 11.53
CA ASN A 137 -1.14 17.19 11.24
C ASN A 137 -0.71 18.66 11.31
N ASN A 138 -0.95 19.30 12.45
CA ASN A 138 -0.57 20.67 12.74
C ASN A 138 -1.21 21.69 11.78
N SER A 139 -2.53 21.63 11.64
CA SER A 139 -3.33 22.57 10.82
C SER A 139 -3.25 24.00 11.35
N ARG A 140 -3.47 24.97 10.45
CA ARG A 140 -3.45 26.40 10.77
C ARG A 140 -4.83 27.06 10.63
N ASP A 141 -5.82 26.26 10.24
CA ASP A 141 -7.22 26.65 10.08
C ASP A 141 -8.08 26.04 11.21
N ARG A 142 -9.39 26.07 11.08
CA ARG A 142 -10.32 25.51 12.08
C ARG A 142 -10.51 23.99 12.01
N THR A 143 -9.59 23.24 11.41
CA THR A 143 -9.68 21.77 11.27
C THR A 143 -9.86 21.10 12.64
N PHE A 144 -9.04 21.48 13.63
CA PHE A 144 -9.08 20.91 14.97
C PHE A 144 -10.45 21.14 15.64
N ASP A 145 -10.90 22.40 15.67
CA ASP A 145 -12.15 22.79 16.33
C ASP A 145 -13.35 22.13 15.67
N ASN A 146 -13.43 22.17 14.32
CA ASN A 146 -14.54 21.59 13.57
C ASN A 146 -14.63 20.06 13.75
N ALA A 147 -13.49 19.38 13.85
CA ALA A 147 -13.45 17.93 14.11
C ALA A 147 -13.96 17.61 15.53
N GLN A 148 -13.56 18.40 16.52
CA GLN A 148 -13.98 18.23 17.91
C GLN A 148 -15.48 18.54 18.07
N GLU A 149 -15.97 19.63 17.49
CA GLU A 149 -17.38 20.01 17.48
C GLU A 149 -18.28 18.92 16.84
N ALA A 150 -17.76 18.22 15.82
CA ALA A 150 -18.44 17.12 15.14
C ALA A 150 -18.43 15.79 15.95
N GLY A 151 -17.76 15.73 17.09
CA GLY A 151 -17.76 14.58 18.01
C GLY A 151 -16.54 13.66 17.90
N ALA A 152 -15.48 14.03 17.20
CA ALA A 152 -14.26 13.26 17.18
C ALA A 152 -13.37 13.53 18.40
N ARG A 153 -12.58 12.51 18.79
CA ARG A 153 -11.40 12.73 19.64
C ARG A 153 -10.26 13.24 18.76
N VAL A 154 -9.85 14.46 18.97
CA VAL A 154 -8.80 15.08 18.14
C VAL A 154 -7.44 15.00 18.84
N VAL A 155 -6.42 14.64 18.09
CA VAL A 155 -5.02 14.55 18.53
C VAL A 155 -4.15 15.30 17.53
N VAL A 156 -3.24 16.15 18.03
CA VAL A 156 -2.31 16.89 17.17
C VAL A 156 -1.03 16.09 16.97
N GLU A 157 -0.65 15.88 15.70
CA GLU A 157 0.68 15.42 15.32
C GLU A 157 1.51 16.64 14.92
N LYS A 158 2.49 16.97 15.75
CA LYS A 158 3.30 18.18 15.60
C LYS A 158 4.32 18.07 14.46
N ASP A 159 4.81 16.87 14.24
CA ASP A 159 5.80 16.61 13.20
C ASP A 159 5.11 16.51 11.83
N PRO A 160 5.53 17.34 10.85
CA PRO A 160 4.89 17.33 9.54
C PRO A 160 5.16 16.03 8.79
N GLY A 161 4.17 15.54 8.08
CA GLY A 161 4.31 14.40 7.17
C GLY A 161 3.12 13.44 7.22
N TYR A 162 2.67 13.03 6.04
CA TYR A 162 1.53 12.12 5.91
C TYR A 162 1.78 10.77 6.63
N GLY A 163 2.96 10.17 6.44
CA GLY A 163 3.28 8.90 7.09
C GLY A 163 3.28 8.99 8.62
N ARG A 164 3.77 10.09 9.19
CA ARG A 164 3.71 10.34 10.64
C ARG A 164 2.28 10.47 11.13
N CYS A 165 1.45 11.20 10.37
CA CYS A 165 0.03 11.34 10.67
C CYS A 165 -0.68 9.97 10.65
N VAL A 166 -0.45 9.15 9.62
CA VAL A 166 -1.01 7.80 9.54
C VAL A 166 -0.52 6.90 10.68
N TYR A 167 0.78 6.92 10.95
CA TYR A 167 1.35 6.15 12.06
C TYR A 167 0.74 6.55 13.41
N ARG A 168 0.51 7.86 13.62
CA ARG A 168 -0.18 8.37 14.80
C ARG A 168 -1.64 7.94 14.84
N CYS A 169 -2.35 7.92 13.69
CA CYS A 169 -3.70 7.37 13.60
C CYS A 169 -3.75 5.93 14.12
N PHE A 170 -2.85 5.08 13.68
CA PHE A 170 -2.78 3.70 14.13
C PHE A 170 -2.48 3.58 15.63
N LYS A 171 -1.53 4.36 16.13
CA LYS A 171 -1.18 4.38 17.56
C LYS A 171 -2.37 4.78 18.42
N GLU A 172 -3.07 5.83 18.05
CA GLU A 172 -4.23 6.31 18.79
C GLU A 172 -5.43 5.33 18.72
N ALA A 173 -5.65 4.73 17.54
CA ALA A 173 -6.71 3.73 17.38
C ALA A 173 -6.46 2.46 18.21
N LEU A 174 -5.20 2.07 18.39
CA LEU A 174 -4.83 0.94 19.26
C LEU A 174 -5.05 1.22 20.75
N ASN A 175 -5.17 2.47 21.17
CA ASN A 175 -5.49 2.84 22.55
C ASN A 175 -7.00 2.82 22.86
N GLU A 176 -7.85 2.76 21.82
CA GLU A 176 -9.30 2.65 21.97
C GLU A 176 -9.72 1.17 22.03
N ASP A 177 -10.92 0.92 22.54
CA ASP A 177 -11.51 -0.41 22.59
C ASP A 177 -12.29 -0.70 21.30
N GLY A 178 -11.88 -1.72 20.55
CA GLY A 178 -12.50 -2.18 19.31
C GLY A 178 -11.60 -3.16 18.55
N ASP A 179 -12.21 -4.19 17.97
CA ASP A 179 -11.47 -5.26 17.26
C ASP A 179 -11.07 -4.88 15.85
N LEU A 180 -11.73 -3.86 15.29
CA LEU A 180 -11.55 -3.41 13.92
C LEU A 180 -11.14 -1.95 13.89
N ILE A 181 -10.14 -1.64 13.09
CA ILE A 181 -9.60 -0.28 12.93
C ILE A 181 -9.70 0.12 11.46
N ILE A 182 -10.31 1.27 11.23
CA ILE A 182 -10.34 1.91 9.90
C ILE A 182 -9.35 3.07 9.90
N LEU A 183 -8.54 3.12 8.86
CA LEU A 183 -7.78 4.30 8.46
C LEU A 183 -8.49 4.96 7.27
N CYS A 184 -8.70 6.27 7.33
CA CYS A 184 -9.33 7.03 6.26
C CYS A 184 -8.80 8.49 6.22
N GLU A 185 -9.16 9.24 5.19
CA GLU A 185 -8.90 10.68 5.09
C GLU A 185 -10.15 11.48 5.49
N GLY A 186 -9.96 12.62 6.15
CA GLY A 186 -11.04 13.51 6.59
C GLY A 186 -11.52 14.51 5.53
N ASP A 187 -11.33 14.22 4.26
CA ASP A 187 -11.54 15.13 3.13
C ASP A 187 -12.81 14.87 2.31
N MET A 188 -13.67 13.99 2.79
CA MET A 188 -14.93 13.58 2.17
C MET A 188 -14.78 12.76 0.88
N THR A 189 -13.57 12.35 0.50
CA THR A 189 -13.35 11.46 -0.66
C THR A 189 -13.89 10.05 -0.42
N PHE A 190 -13.97 9.64 0.84
CA PHE A 190 -14.49 8.35 1.28
C PHE A 190 -15.68 8.51 2.22
N ARG A 191 -16.57 7.53 2.24
CA ARG A 191 -17.82 7.59 3.00
C ARG A 191 -17.97 6.43 3.96
N ALA A 192 -18.68 6.69 5.06
CA ALA A 192 -18.99 5.67 6.06
C ALA A 192 -19.82 4.51 5.50
N ALA A 193 -20.64 4.73 4.49
CA ALA A 193 -21.45 3.70 3.84
C ALA A 193 -20.62 2.51 3.28
N ASP A 194 -19.33 2.70 3.02
CA ASP A 194 -18.46 1.60 2.59
C ASP A 194 -17.96 0.71 3.73
N ILE A 195 -18.18 1.09 4.99
CA ILE A 195 -17.81 0.28 6.17
C ILE A 195 -18.41 -1.12 6.08
N ASP A 196 -19.70 -1.22 5.74
CA ASP A 196 -20.38 -2.52 5.65
C ASP A 196 -19.74 -3.45 4.64
N LYS A 197 -19.29 -2.91 3.49
CA LYS A 197 -18.55 -3.68 2.48
C LYS A 197 -17.22 -4.19 3.04
N LEU A 198 -16.44 -3.30 3.67
CA LEU A 198 -15.15 -3.67 4.25
C LEU A 198 -15.30 -4.72 5.35
N VAL A 199 -16.32 -4.57 6.21
CA VAL A 199 -16.64 -5.51 7.30
C VAL A 199 -17.11 -6.86 6.76
N ALA A 200 -17.81 -6.91 5.64
CA ALA A 200 -18.18 -8.17 5.01
C ALA A 200 -16.97 -8.99 4.53
N TYR A 201 -15.90 -8.32 4.10
CA TYR A 201 -14.68 -8.97 3.62
C TYR A 201 -13.69 -9.34 4.74
N ILE A 202 -13.74 -8.69 5.92
CA ILE A 202 -12.72 -8.87 6.96
C ILE A 202 -12.74 -10.27 7.59
N GLU A 203 -13.85 -10.99 7.49
CA GLU A 203 -13.90 -12.38 7.97
C GLU A 203 -12.98 -13.32 7.17
N HIS A 204 -12.56 -12.90 5.99
CA HIS A 204 -11.66 -13.63 5.10
C HIS A 204 -10.23 -13.07 5.06
N ALA A 205 -9.97 -11.95 5.75
CA ALA A 205 -8.70 -11.23 5.69
C ALA A 205 -8.25 -10.70 7.05
N ASP A 206 -6.99 -10.31 7.12
CA ASP A 206 -6.41 -9.55 8.22
C ASP A 206 -6.47 -8.04 7.93
N VAL A 207 -6.42 -7.69 6.65
CA VAL A 207 -6.51 -6.32 6.14
C VAL A 207 -7.40 -6.31 4.90
N VAL A 208 -8.36 -5.40 4.85
CA VAL A 208 -9.16 -5.10 3.67
C VAL A 208 -8.77 -3.71 3.16
N ASN A 209 -8.20 -3.66 1.96
CA ASN A 209 -7.81 -2.42 1.29
C ASN A 209 -8.94 -1.97 0.36
N GLY A 210 -9.42 -0.75 0.52
CA GLY A 210 -10.37 -0.18 -0.43
C GLY A 210 -9.70 0.05 -1.78
N THR A 211 -10.36 -0.28 -2.88
CA THR A 211 -9.88 0.04 -4.23
C THR A 211 -10.85 0.96 -4.96
N ARG A 212 -10.29 2.01 -5.59
CA ARG A 212 -11.02 3.04 -6.36
C ARG A 212 -11.06 2.75 -7.85
N ILE A 213 -10.64 1.54 -8.25
CA ILE A 213 -10.42 1.23 -9.67
C ILE A 213 -11.72 0.97 -10.44
N VAL A 214 -12.81 0.68 -9.72
CA VAL A 214 -14.13 0.41 -10.34
C VAL A 214 -14.77 1.73 -10.75
N GLU A 215 -14.85 1.99 -12.05
CA GLU A 215 -15.32 3.27 -12.60
C GLU A 215 -16.76 3.59 -12.19
N GLN A 216 -17.62 2.59 -12.08
CA GLN A 216 -19.04 2.74 -11.71
C GLN A 216 -19.25 3.20 -10.25
N LEU A 217 -18.21 3.09 -9.43
CA LEU A 217 -18.22 3.52 -8.02
C LEU A 217 -17.44 4.84 -7.81
N ARG A 218 -17.00 5.46 -8.88
CA ARG A 218 -16.21 6.68 -8.84
C ARG A 218 -16.96 7.83 -9.49
N ASP A 219 -17.10 8.94 -8.78
CA ASP A 219 -17.66 10.15 -9.34
C ASP A 219 -16.76 10.72 -10.45
N TYR A 220 -17.37 11.36 -11.43
CA TYR A 220 -16.67 11.89 -12.62
C TYR A 220 -15.57 12.91 -12.27
N ALA A 221 -15.81 13.78 -11.30
CA ALA A 221 -14.91 14.89 -10.92
C ALA A 221 -13.93 14.53 -9.80
N THR A 222 -13.48 13.27 -9.70
CA THR A 222 -12.51 12.88 -8.66
C THR A 222 -11.09 13.26 -9.02
N GLN A 223 -10.22 13.27 -8.01
CA GLN A 223 -8.80 13.65 -8.15
C GLN A 223 -7.91 12.53 -8.70
N LEU A 224 -8.47 11.35 -8.96
CA LEU A 224 -7.73 10.25 -9.56
C LEU A 224 -7.63 10.46 -11.08
N SER A 225 -6.61 11.22 -11.52
CA SER A 225 -6.34 11.39 -12.94
C SER A 225 -6.03 10.04 -13.61
N THR A 226 -6.23 9.95 -14.93
CA THR A 226 -5.87 8.76 -15.72
C THR A 226 -4.42 8.33 -15.49
N PHE A 227 -3.50 9.29 -15.38
CA PHE A 227 -2.10 9.01 -15.07
C PHE A 227 -1.93 8.34 -13.69
N MET A 228 -2.57 8.86 -12.66
CA MET A 228 -2.52 8.27 -11.31
C MET A 228 -3.21 6.91 -11.24
N TYR A 229 -4.30 6.73 -11.97
CA TYR A 229 -5.00 5.46 -12.08
C TYR A 229 -4.07 4.36 -12.59
N TYR A 230 -3.46 4.56 -13.76
CA TYR A 230 -2.51 3.58 -14.33
C TYR A 230 -1.23 3.45 -13.50
N GLY A 231 -0.77 4.54 -12.90
CA GLY A 231 0.38 4.52 -11.98
C GLY A 231 0.13 3.64 -10.75
N ASN A 232 -1.01 3.79 -10.09
CA ASN A 232 -1.40 2.94 -8.96
C ASN A 232 -1.57 1.48 -9.37
N PHE A 233 -2.20 1.24 -10.52
CA PHE A 233 -2.35 -0.10 -11.07
C PHE A 233 -0.99 -0.75 -11.32
N PHE A 234 -0.06 -0.03 -11.96
CA PHE A 234 1.31 -0.53 -12.22
C PHE A 234 2.05 -0.88 -10.92
N VAL A 235 2.03 0.01 -9.93
CA VAL A 235 2.67 -0.24 -8.62
C VAL A 235 1.98 -1.40 -7.91
N GLY A 236 0.65 -1.54 -8.03
CA GLY A 236 -0.10 -2.69 -7.53
C GLY A 236 0.38 -4.01 -8.14
N LYS A 237 0.62 -4.04 -9.47
CA LYS A 237 1.16 -5.21 -10.16
C LYS A 237 2.62 -5.52 -9.78
N LEU A 238 3.41 -4.49 -9.51
CA LEU A 238 4.76 -4.67 -9.00
C LEU A 238 4.76 -5.26 -7.58
N LEU A 239 3.85 -4.80 -6.72
CA LEU A 239 3.63 -5.37 -5.38
C LEU A 239 3.18 -6.85 -5.46
N GLU A 240 2.25 -7.15 -6.39
CA GLU A 240 1.79 -8.51 -6.66
C GLU A 240 2.93 -9.42 -7.13
N LEU A 241 3.79 -8.91 -8.01
CA LEU A 241 4.97 -9.62 -8.50
C LEU A 241 5.96 -9.89 -7.37
N LYS A 242 6.22 -8.91 -6.50
CA LYS A 242 7.09 -9.06 -5.32
C LYS A 242 6.58 -10.15 -4.38
N HIS A 243 5.28 -10.18 -4.14
CA HIS A 243 4.63 -11.15 -3.27
C HIS A 243 3.87 -12.22 -4.05
N LEU A 244 4.48 -12.74 -5.10
CA LEU A 244 3.87 -13.68 -6.05
C LEU A 244 3.06 -14.79 -5.35
N GLY A 245 1.79 -14.92 -5.75
CA GLY A 245 0.86 -15.92 -5.22
C GLY A 245 0.14 -15.52 -3.92
N ARG A 246 0.39 -14.33 -3.34
CA ARG A 246 -0.22 -13.90 -2.07
C ARG A 246 -1.47 -13.03 -2.20
N GLY A 247 -1.73 -12.48 -3.36
CA GLY A 247 -2.91 -11.65 -3.60
C GLY A 247 -2.92 -11.03 -4.98
N THR A 248 -3.97 -10.28 -5.27
CA THR A 248 -4.12 -9.46 -6.48
C THR A 248 -4.40 -8.04 -6.03
N PHE A 249 -3.62 -7.09 -6.54
CA PHE A 249 -3.66 -5.70 -6.09
C PHE A 249 -3.77 -4.74 -7.27
N THR A 250 -4.64 -3.75 -7.12
CA THR A 250 -4.95 -2.77 -8.16
C THR A 250 -4.80 -1.33 -7.70
N ASP A 251 -4.91 -1.06 -6.40
CA ASP A 251 -4.82 0.29 -5.84
C ASP A 251 -3.99 0.34 -4.55
N VAL A 252 -2.71 0.66 -4.70
CA VAL A 252 -1.79 0.81 -3.56
C VAL A 252 -1.85 2.18 -2.91
N GLY A 253 -2.49 3.15 -3.56
CA GLY A 253 -2.50 4.54 -3.12
C GLY A 253 -3.67 4.90 -2.21
N THR A 254 -4.65 4.02 -2.05
CA THR A 254 -5.82 4.31 -1.22
C THR A 254 -5.47 4.32 0.27
N THR A 255 -6.07 5.26 1.01
CA THR A 255 -5.95 5.32 2.47
C THR A 255 -7.03 4.50 3.15
N TYR A 256 -8.20 4.33 2.56
CA TYR A 256 -9.32 3.64 3.17
C TYR A 256 -9.05 2.14 3.35
N LYS A 257 -8.75 1.74 4.57
CA LYS A 257 -8.39 0.37 4.95
C LYS A 257 -9.10 -0.04 6.23
N LEU A 258 -9.58 -1.28 6.26
CA LEU A 258 -10.05 -1.92 7.48
C LEU A 258 -9.02 -2.97 7.91
N ILE A 259 -8.62 -2.92 9.17
CA ILE A 259 -7.51 -3.72 9.71
C ILE A 259 -7.98 -4.37 11.01
N ARG A 260 -7.71 -5.66 11.18
CA ARG A 260 -7.87 -6.32 12.47
C ARG A 260 -6.89 -5.75 13.48
N ARG A 261 -7.34 -5.48 14.70
CA ARG A 261 -6.52 -4.94 15.78
C ARG A 261 -5.23 -5.75 15.99
N ASP A 262 -5.34 -7.08 16.10
CA ASP A 262 -4.19 -7.96 16.30
C ASP A 262 -3.17 -7.88 15.17
N SER A 263 -3.64 -7.75 13.94
CA SER A 263 -2.78 -7.58 12.77
C SER A 263 -2.05 -6.24 12.82
N LEU A 264 -2.76 -5.17 13.16
CA LEU A 264 -2.13 -3.87 13.31
C LEU A 264 -1.08 -3.86 14.43
N MET A 265 -1.35 -4.48 15.58
CA MET A 265 -0.38 -4.62 16.67
C MET A 265 0.91 -5.33 16.21
N ARG A 266 0.79 -6.36 15.38
CA ARG A 266 1.96 -7.06 14.80
C ARG A 266 2.73 -6.22 13.78
N LEU A 267 2.02 -5.34 13.06
CA LEU A 267 2.61 -4.51 12.01
C LEU A 267 3.30 -3.25 12.55
N MET A 268 2.76 -2.64 13.61
CA MET A 268 3.25 -1.37 14.16
C MET A 268 4.78 -1.29 14.35
N PRO A 269 5.47 -2.30 14.92
CA PRO A 269 6.93 -2.23 15.11
C PRO A 269 7.73 -2.25 13.80
N ARG A 270 7.08 -2.50 12.65
CA ARG A 270 7.70 -2.65 11.33
C ARG A 270 7.34 -1.53 10.38
N LEU A 271 6.36 -0.71 10.76
CA LEU A 271 5.96 0.46 9.99
C LEU A 271 6.91 1.61 10.29
N ASN A 272 7.39 2.26 9.24
CA ASN A 272 8.28 3.40 9.38
C ASN A 272 7.51 4.72 9.16
N PRO A 273 7.33 5.55 10.19
CA PRO A 273 6.64 6.84 10.06
C PRO A 273 7.38 7.87 9.20
N ALA A 274 8.67 7.67 8.90
CA ALA A 274 9.44 8.55 8.02
C ALA A 274 9.08 8.36 6.53
N VAL A 275 8.48 7.22 6.16
CA VAL A 275 7.89 7.02 4.83
C VAL A 275 6.68 7.93 4.71
N ASN A 276 6.66 8.83 3.72
CA ASN A 276 5.68 9.90 3.65
C ASN A 276 4.50 9.55 2.73
N MET A 277 4.37 10.18 1.57
CA MET A 277 3.22 10.00 0.67
C MET A 277 3.11 8.57 0.10
N GLU A 278 4.16 7.81 0.09
CA GLU A 278 4.25 6.40 -0.28
C GLU A 278 3.86 5.42 0.84
N PHE A 279 3.43 5.92 2.01
CA PHE A 279 3.14 5.10 3.20
C PHE A 279 2.10 4.01 2.95
N ASN A 280 1.10 4.26 2.11
CA ASN A 280 0.09 3.25 1.78
C ASN A 280 0.70 2.01 1.10
N ALA A 281 1.61 2.21 0.15
CA ALA A 281 2.35 1.12 -0.50
C ALA A 281 3.30 0.41 0.49
N HIS A 282 3.99 1.18 1.36
CA HIS A 282 4.82 0.65 2.45
C HIS A 282 4.00 -0.23 3.40
N PHE A 283 2.82 0.21 3.80
CA PHE A 283 1.93 -0.56 4.67
C PHE A 283 1.54 -1.90 4.03
N MET A 284 1.11 -1.88 2.76
CA MET A 284 0.70 -3.10 2.07
C MET A 284 1.87 -4.08 1.88
N ASP A 285 3.04 -3.58 1.49
CA ASP A 285 4.27 -4.37 1.35
C ASP A 285 4.67 -5.00 2.69
N THR A 286 4.65 -4.22 3.77
CA THR A 286 4.95 -4.68 5.13
C THR A 286 3.95 -5.73 5.60
N ALA A 287 2.65 -5.54 5.36
CA ALA A 287 1.61 -6.49 5.72
C ALA A 287 1.82 -7.83 5.02
N LEU A 288 2.02 -7.82 3.71
CA LEU A 288 2.28 -9.03 2.92
C LEU A 288 3.59 -9.72 3.32
N ALA A 289 4.66 -8.97 3.54
CA ALA A 289 5.94 -9.51 4.00
C ALA A 289 5.84 -10.19 5.37
N ASN A 290 4.90 -9.74 6.21
CA ASN A 290 4.65 -10.32 7.53
C ASN A 290 3.63 -11.45 7.54
N GLY A 291 3.11 -11.80 6.37
CA GLY A 291 2.18 -12.91 6.22
C GLY A 291 0.74 -12.56 6.57
N GLU A 292 0.43 -11.26 6.71
CA GLU A 292 -0.96 -10.85 6.84
C GLU A 292 -1.71 -11.10 5.53
N ARG A 293 -2.95 -11.52 5.63
CA ARG A 293 -3.82 -11.72 4.48
C ARG A 293 -4.49 -10.40 4.12
N LEU A 294 -4.14 -9.90 2.94
CA LEU A 294 -4.66 -8.66 2.42
C LEU A 294 -5.55 -8.94 1.21
N ILE A 295 -6.76 -8.38 1.20
CA ILE A 295 -7.69 -8.41 0.06
C ILE A 295 -8.15 -7.01 -0.30
N GLU A 296 -8.54 -6.79 -1.56
CA GLU A 296 -9.13 -5.54 -2.00
C GLU A 296 -10.66 -5.62 -2.04
N CYS A 297 -11.30 -4.52 -1.66
CA CYS A 297 -12.75 -4.33 -1.71
C CYS A 297 -13.06 -3.07 -2.51
N PRO A 298 -13.91 -3.13 -3.54
CA PRO A 298 -14.35 -1.94 -4.26
C PRO A 298 -15.12 -0.98 -3.34
N ILE A 299 -14.69 0.28 -3.33
CA ILE A 299 -15.29 1.35 -2.53
C ILE A 299 -15.76 2.49 -3.43
N THR A 300 -16.68 3.31 -2.93
CA THR A 300 -17.07 4.55 -3.58
C THR A 300 -15.95 5.59 -3.44
N PHE A 301 -15.81 6.44 -4.44
CA PHE A 301 -14.81 7.51 -4.43
C PHE A 301 -15.42 8.81 -4.92
N HIS A 302 -15.39 9.81 -4.06
CA HIS A 302 -16.08 11.10 -4.24
C HIS A 302 -15.10 12.24 -4.48
N PRO A 303 -15.55 13.37 -5.05
CA PRO A 303 -14.75 14.58 -5.14
C PRO A 303 -14.35 15.07 -3.75
N ARG A 304 -13.08 15.47 -3.63
CA ARG A 304 -12.57 16.08 -2.41
C ARG A 304 -13.26 17.40 -2.13
N VAL A 305 -13.63 17.63 -0.89
CA VAL A 305 -14.04 18.94 -0.41
C VAL A 305 -12.78 19.71 0.03
N GLY A 306 -12.50 20.83 -0.63
CA GLY A 306 -11.32 21.64 -0.37
C GLY A 306 -10.18 21.42 -1.37
N VAL A 307 -8.98 21.92 -1.05
CA VAL A 307 -7.82 21.90 -1.95
C VAL A 307 -6.92 20.70 -1.64
N SER A 308 -6.51 19.96 -2.68
CA SER A 308 -5.54 18.87 -2.52
C SER A 308 -4.17 19.40 -2.14
N LYS A 309 -3.54 18.76 -1.16
CA LYS A 309 -2.22 19.16 -0.60
C LYS A 309 -1.16 18.07 -0.76
N GLY A 310 -1.59 16.88 -1.18
CA GLY A 310 -0.75 15.68 -1.31
C GLY A 310 -0.12 15.47 -2.69
N GLY A 311 0.18 14.23 -3.00
CA GLY A 311 0.73 13.79 -4.28
C GLY A 311 -0.18 14.10 -5.48
N ASN A 312 -1.48 14.26 -5.24
CA ASN A 312 -2.51 14.47 -6.27
C ASN A 312 -2.59 15.91 -6.81
N VAL A 313 -1.73 16.81 -6.34
CA VAL A 313 -1.73 18.23 -6.80
C VAL A 313 -1.30 18.38 -8.25
N SER A 314 -0.40 17.52 -8.75
CA SER A 314 0.05 17.52 -10.13
C SER A 314 0.61 16.16 -10.55
N ASN A 315 0.57 15.86 -11.85
CA ASN A 315 1.15 14.63 -12.39
C ASN A 315 2.65 14.48 -12.10
N VAL A 316 3.41 15.59 -12.01
CA VAL A 316 4.84 15.56 -11.66
C VAL A 316 5.04 15.12 -10.21
N ARG A 317 4.21 15.60 -9.26
CA ARG A 317 4.26 15.15 -7.87
C ARG A 317 3.83 13.69 -7.77
N ALA A 318 2.77 13.31 -8.46
CA ALA A 318 2.30 11.92 -8.52
C ALA A 318 3.39 10.98 -9.06
N LEU A 319 4.11 11.39 -10.13
CA LEU A 319 5.24 10.63 -10.66
C LEU A 319 6.36 10.46 -9.62
N LYS A 320 6.73 11.53 -8.90
CA LYS A 320 7.76 11.46 -7.86
C LYS A 320 7.36 10.49 -6.74
N VAL A 321 6.09 10.52 -6.31
CA VAL A 321 5.58 9.58 -5.31
C VAL A 321 5.58 8.15 -5.86
N GLY A 322 5.11 7.94 -7.09
CA GLY A 322 5.14 6.64 -7.76
C GLY A 322 6.55 6.05 -7.88
N LEU A 323 7.53 6.88 -8.27
CA LEU A 323 8.94 6.45 -8.33
C LEU A 323 9.49 6.05 -6.95
N ARG A 324 9.14 6.77 -5.88
CA ARG A 324 9.53 6.39 -4.51
C ARG A 324 8.85 5.09 -4.08
N MET A 325 7.57 4.87 -4.44
CA MET A 325 6.89 3.59 -4.19
C MET A 325 7.63 2.45 -4.91
N ILE A 326 7.99 2.63 -6.18
CA ILE A 326 8.75 1.65 -6.95
C ILE A 326 10.10 1.37 -6.28
N MET A 327 10.87 2.42 -5.94
CA MET A 327 12.17 2.28 -5.26
C MET A 327 12.02 1.56 -3.92
N GLY A 328 11.00 1.89 -3.12
CA GLY A 328 10.71 1.21 -1.86
C GLY A 328 10.40 -0.28 -2.05
N LEU A 329 9.63 -0.63 -3.08
CA LEU A 329 9.34 -2.03 -3.41
C LEU A 329 10.57 -2.79 -3.91
N LEU A 330 11.43 -2.15 -4.70
CA LEU A 330 12.60 -2.79 -5.31
C LEU A 330 13.77 -2.95 -4.33
N PHE A 331 14.07 -1.90 -3.57
CA PHE A 331 15.31 -1.80 -2.78
C PHE A 331 15.08 -1.72 -1.27
N GLY A 332 13.84 -1.72 -0.83
CA GLY A 332 13.47 -1.54 0.58
C GLY A 332 13.09 -0.09 0.91
N TRP A 333 12.35 0.07 2.00
CA TRP A 333 11.87 1.36 2.46
C TRP A 333 12.93 2.07 3.30
N PRO A 334 13.05 3.42 3.20
CA PRO A 334 14.03 4.16 3.99
C PRO A 334 13.88 3.87 5.48
N GLY A 335 14.97 3.49 6.17
CA GLY A 335 14.97 3.23 7.61
C GLY A 335 14.25 1.95 8.06
N ALA A 336 14.02 0.99 7.15
CA ALA A 336 13.50 -0.34 7.47
C ALA A 336 14.62 -1.31 7.88
#